data_0af44b3decb2e92cf5805d21461e1fdb
#
_entry.id   0af44b3decb2e92cf5805d21461e1fdb
#
_cell.length_a   1.000
_cell.length_b   1.000
_cell.length_c   1.000
_cell.angle_alpha   90.00
_cell.angle_beta   90.00
_cell.angle_gamma   90.00
#
_symmetry.space_group_name_H-M   'P 1'
#
loop_
_entity.id
_entity.type
_entity.pdbx_description
1 polymer ?
#
loop_
_entity_poly.entity_id
_entity_poly.type
_entity_poly.pdbx_seq_one_letter_code
_entity_poly.pdbx_strand_id
1 'polypeptide(L)'
;MKLTFYGVRGSYPIARPDNVRYGGNSTCLFLRTDGGTELIMDGGSGVVNLGHEMMEREYGRGEGKSLILVGHTHWDHILGYPFFTPFYREGNSFTFVSAGQTGVSIQDILSGQHNDLHFPVPFENLAAKIDYQEFSIGETMTFGDARLGTFQLNHPGLTVAYRIEADGRSCVIITDTARIHASRLGDGMGGPEPDAAFAARYTEAVTAFCEGADLLVHDSHFIDHEIRDKEHRGHCTAEDAQKLAERAGNRSLAH
;
A
#
# COMPACT_ATOMS: atom_id res chain seq x y z
N MET A 1 6.80 -12.87 12.28
CA MET A 1 6.16 -11.66 11.65
C MET A 1 4.65 -11.86 11.61
N LYS A 2 3.86 -10.80 11.90
CA LYS A 2 2.38 -10.79 11.91
C LYS A 2 1.87 -9.67 11.02
N LEU A 3 1.00 -10.00 10.05
CA LEU A 3 0.27 -9.04 9.22
C LEU A 3 -1.18 -8.93 9.71
N THR A 4 -1.69 -7.70 9.82
CA THR A 4 -3.08 -7.39 10.23
C THR A 4 -3.70 -6.45 9.21
N PHE A 5 -4.94 -6.72 8.81
CA PHE A 5 -5.71 -5.89 7.88
C PHE A 5 -6.63 -4.96 8.66
N TYR A 6 -6.50 -3.65 8.48
CA TYR A 6 -7.35 -2.61 9.07
C TYR A 6 -8.33 -2.01 8.06
N GLY A 7 -8.04 -2.17 6.78
CA GLY A 7 -8.90 -1.79 5.67
C GLY A 7 -8.54 -2.56 4.41
N VAL A 8 -9.56 -3.06 3.72
CA VAL A 8 -9.44 -3.86 2.49
C VAL A 8 -10.45 -3.45 1.41
N ARG A 9 -11.16 -2.33 1.65
CA ARG A 9 -12.14 -1.80 0.70
C ARG A 9 -11.44 -0.91 -0.33
N GLY A 10 -11.59 -1.23 -1.62
CA GLY A 10 -11.09 -0.37 -2.70
C GLY A 10 -11.99 0.83 -2.98
N SER A 11 -11.43 1.87 -3.57
CA SER A 11 -12.02 3.10 -4.10
C SER A 11 -12.54 4.09 -3.06
N TYR A 12 -13.32 3.69 -2.08
CA TYR A 12 -13.85 4.59 -1.04
C TYR A 12 -14.38 3.80 0.16
N PRO A 13 -14.27 4.36 1.38
CA PRO A 13 -14.83 3.73 2.56
C PRO A 13 -16.36 3.81 2.56
N ILE A 14 -17.02 2.75 3.01
CA ILE A 14 -18.47 2.70 3.10
C ILE A 14 -18.93 1.77 4.22
N ALA A 15 -19.87 2.22 5.04
CA ALA A 15 -20.52 1.42 6.06
C ALA A 15 -21.84 0.86 5.53
N ARG A 16 -21.93 -0.47 5.35
CA ARG A 16 -23.13 -1.16 4.87
C ARG A 16 -23.33 -2.48 5.64
N PRO A 17 -24.58 -2.95 5.79
CA PRO A 17 -24.84 -4.23 6.45
C PRO A 17 -24.19 -5.45 5.78
N ASP A 18 -23.96 -5.38 4.48
CA ASP A 18 -23.40 -6.47 3.68
C ASP A 18 -21.87 -6.53 3.69
N ASN A 19 -21.19 -5.51 4.23
CA ASN A 19 -19.73 -5.51 4.34
C ASN A 19 -19.19 -5.69 5.78
N VAL A 20 -20.04 -6.03 6.73
CA VAL A 20 -19.65 -6.17 8.16
C VAL A 20 -18.53 -7.18 8.37
N ARG A 21 -18.47 -8.25 7.56
CA ARG A 21 -17.48 -9.32 7.73
C ARG A 21 -16.04 -8.83 7.55
N TYR A 22 -15.78 -8.03 6.53
CA TYR A 22 -14.43 -7.51 6.21
C TYR A 22 -14.28 -6.02 6.51
N GLY A 23 -15.38 -5.36 6.87
CA GLY A 23 -15.45 -3.92 7.11
C GLY A 23 -15.57 -3.10 5.83
N GLY A 24 -15.75 -1.80 6.02
CA GLY A 24 -15.89 -0.83 4.93
C GLY A 24 -14.75 0.17 4.87
N ASN A 25 -13.66 -0.05 5.60
CA ASN A 25 -12.49 0.82 5.58
C ASN A 25 -11.61 0.55 4.36
N SER A 26 -11.10 1.62 3.77
CA SER A 26 -10.15 1.54 2.67
C SER A 26 -8.74 1.17 3.14
N THR A 27 -7.87 0.90 2.18
CA THR A 27 -6.61 0.17 2.32
C THR A 27 -5.72 0.65 3.46
N CYS A 28 -5.49 -0.24 4.42
CA CYS A 28 -4.46 -0.11 5.45
C CYS A 28 -4.08 -1.49 5.98
N LEU A 29 -2.81 -1.84 5.90
CA LEU A 29 -2.26 -3.06 6.47
C LEU A 29 -1.17 -2.69 7.48
N PHE A 30 -1.05 -3.50 8.52
CA PHE A 30 -0.02 -3.34 9.55
C PHE A 30 0.77 -4.62 9.72
N LEU A 31 2.08 -4.54 9.57
CA LEU A 31 3.00 -5.65 9.75
C LEU A 31 3.94 -5.37 10.91
N ARG A 32 4.06 -6.34 11.81
CA ARG A 32 5.03 -6.32 12.90
C ARG A 32 5.92 -7.55 12.84
N THR A 33 7.23 -7.33 12.88
CA THR A 33 8.22 -8.41 12.97
C THR A 33 8.35 -8.93 14.40
N ASP A 34 8.95 -10.10 14.57
CA ASP A 34 9.26 -10.65 15.90
C ASP A 34 10.33 -9.81 16.60
N GLY A 35 11.20 -9.12 15.85
CA GLY A 35 12.18 -8.15 16.34
C GLY A 35 11.58 -6.79 16.74
N GLY A 36 10.29 -6.57 16.47
CA GLY A 36 9.55 -5.37 16.88
C GLY A 36 9.53 -4.24 15.85
N THR A 37 10.03 -4.45 14.63
CA THR A 37 9.86 -3.48 13.54
C THR A 37 8.40 -3.40 13.11
N GLU A 38 7.87 -2.18 13.03
CA GLU A 38 6.48 -1.90 12.65
C GLU A 38 6.42 -1.17 11.31
N LEU A 39 5.64 -1.75 10.38
CA LEU A 39 5.43 -1.26 9.02
C LEU A 39 3.92 -1.05 8.80
N ILE A 40 3.54 0.13 8.33
CA ILE A 40 2.17 0.46 7.93
C ILE A 40 2.17 0.55 6.41
N MET A 41 1.33 -0.22 5.75
CA MET A 41 1.13 -0.14 4.29
C MET A 41 -0.13 0.65 4.02
N ASP A 42 0.04 1.81 3.40
CA ASP A 42 -0.97 2.80 3.07
C ASP A 42 -1.75 3.37 4.28
N GLY A 43 -2.41 4.48 4.06
CA GLY A 43 -3.18 5.23 5.05
C GLY A 43 -4.59 5.55 4.58
N GLY A 44 -5.28 4.57 4.02
CA GLY A 44 -6.71 4.66 3.80
C GLY A 44 -7.47 4.80 5.12
N SER A 45 -8.79 4.79 5.10
CA SER A 45 -9.58 5.00 6.33
C SER A 45 -9.31 3.97 7.43
N GLY A 46 -8.76 2.80 7.08
CA GLY A 46 -8.36 1.77 8.04
C GLY A 46 -7.29 2.23 9.02
N VAL A 47 -6.42 3.18 8.64
CA VAL A 47 -5.36 3.69 9.51
C VAL A 47 -5.89 4.37 10.77
N VAL A 48 -7.12 4.86 10.75
CA VAL A 48 -7.77 5.49 11.92
C VAL A 48 -7.96 4.46 13.04
N ASN A 49 -8.47 3.27 12.71
CA ASN A 49 -8.63 2.18 13.68
C ASN A 49 -7.27 1.67 14.18
N LEU A 50 -6.29 1.52 13.28
CA LEU A 50 -4.92 1.21 13.67
C LEU A 50 -4.38 2.25 14.64
N GLY A 51 -4.58 3.54 14.36
CA GLY A 51 -4.14 4.64 15.22
C GLY A 51 -4.71 4.54 16.62
N HIS A 52 -5.99 4.26 16.77
CA HIS A 52 -6.62 4.07 18.09
C HIS A 52 -5.96 2.92 18.86
N GLU A 53 -5.74 1.75 18.22
CA GLU A 53 -5.06 0.62 18.83
C GLU A 53 -3.60 0.94 19.20
N MET A 54 -2.88 1.66 18.34
CA MET A 54 -1.50 2.08 18.62
C MET A 54 -1.43 3.02 19.84
N MET A 55 -2.41 3.90 20.03
CA MET A 55 -2.47 4.81 21.18
C MET A 55 -2.66 4.08 22.52
N GLU A 56 -3.14 2.85 22.52
CA GLU A 56 -3.22 2.02 23.73
C GLU A 56 -1.87 1.42 24.14
N ARG A 57 -0.85 1.54 23.28
CA ARG A 57 0.50 1.00 23.45
C ARG A 57 1.55 2.11 23.60
N GLU A 58 2.78 1.86 23.14
CA GLU A 58 3.92 2.81 23.18
C GLU A 58 3.64 4.15 22.50
N TYR A 59 2.80 4.18 21.47
CA TYR A 59 2.46 5.42 20.77
C TYR A 59 1.67 6.40 21.64
N GLY A 60 0.84 5.91 22.57
CA GLY A 60 0.14 6.79 23.53
C GLY A 60 1.08 7.46 24.52
N ARG A 61 2.29 6.91 24.73
CA ARG A 61 3.33 7.50 25.56
C ARG A 61 4.34 8.37 24.79
N GLY A 62 4.23 8.44 23.46
CA GLY A 62 5.19 9.15 22.62
C GLY A 62 6.50 8.38 22.39
N GLU A 63 6.47 7.07 22.48
CA GLU A 63 7.64 6.19 22.32
C GLU A 63 7.57 5.36 21.02
N GLY A 64 6.53 5.56 20.24
CA GLY A 64 6.28 4.77 19.03
C GLY A 64 7.15 5.15 17.86
N LYS A 65 7.54 4.13 17.07
CA LYS A 65 8.30 4.32 15.84
C LYS A 65 7.81 3.35 14.76
N SER A 66 7.39 3.86 13.60
CA SER A 66 6.96 3.06 12.44
C SER A 66 7.48 3.60 11.12
N LEU A 67 7.60 2.70 10.16
CA LEU A 67 7.74 3.02 8.75
C LEU A 67 6.36 2.99 8.09
N ILE A 68 6.08 3.99 7.26
CA ILE A 68 4.85 4.05 6.46
C ILE A 68 5.24 3.85 5.00
N LEU A 69 4.85 2.71 4.44
CA LEU A 69 5.08 2.35 3.05
C LEU A 69 3.92 2.89 2.22
N VAL A 70 4.22 3.76 1.26
CA VAL A 70 3.20 4.33 0.37
C VAL A 70 3.21 3.54 -0.93
N GLY A 71 2.12 2.83 -1.22
CA GLY A 71 1.93 2.11 -2.47
C GLY A 71 1.67 3.08 -3.63
N HIS A 72 0.72 3.98 -3.43
CA HIS A 72 0.44 5.13 -4.29
C HIS A 72 -0.46 6.14 -3.57
N THR A 73 -0.78 7.25 -4.23
CA THR A 73 -1.41 8.40 -3.57
C THR A 73 -2.87 8.66 -4.00
N HIS A 74 -3.59 7.64 -4.49
CA HIS A 74 -5.03 7.76 -4.64
C HIS A 74 -5.70 7.95 -3.28
N TRP A 75 -6.86 8.60 -3.27
CA TRP A 75 -7.52 9.01 -2.02
C TRP A 75 -7.75 7.86 -1.04
N ASP A 76 -8.19 6.72 -1.50
CA ASP A 76 -8.47 5.56 -0.66
C ASP A 76 -7.23 4.93 -0.03
N HIS A 77 -6.02 5.37 -0.41
CA HIS A 77 -4.74 4.96 0.18
C HIS A 77 -4.12 6.02 1.11
N ILE A 78 -4.64 7.25 1.13
CA ILE A 78 -4.04 8.34 1.92
C ILE A 78 -5.05 9.13 2.77
N LEU A 79 -6.36 8.99 2.55
CA LEU A 79 -7.40 9.83 3.16
C LEU A 79 -7.48 9.74 4.69
N GLY A 80 -6.91 8.72 5.30
CA GLY A 80 -6.97 8.50 6.75
C GLY A 80 -5.86 9.22 7.52
N TYR A 81 -4.78 9.66 6.88
CA TYR A 81 -3.64 10.27 7.58
C TYR A 81 -4.00 11.51 8.41
N PRO A 82 -4.89 12.43 7.96
CA PRO A 82 -5.31 13.55 8.79
C PRO A 82 -5.97 13.13 10.12
N PHE A 83 -6.48 11.91 10.20
CA PHE A 83 -7.18 11.36 11.36
C PHE A 83 -6.35 10.30 12.12
N PHE A 84 -5.08 10.11 11.76
CA PHE A 84 -4.20 9.15 12.39
C PHE A 84 -3.64 9.71 13.71
N THR A 85 -4.30 9.39 14.81
CA THR A 85 -4.04 9.95 16.15
C THR A 85 -2.59 9.89 16.62
N PRO A 86 -1.76 8.88 16.28
CA PRO A 86 -0.35 8.87 16.68
C PRO A 86 0.50 10.03 16.14
N PHE A 87 0.07 10.70 15.03
CA PHE A 87 0.76 11.88 14.51
C PHE A 87 0.64 13.11 15.43
N TYR A 88 -0.37 13.14 16.28
CA TYR A 88 -0.63 14.25 17.22
C TYR A 88 0.00 14.03 18.59
N ARG A 89 0.78 12.95 18.76
CA ARG A 89 1.45 12.65 20.02
C ARG A 89 2.94 12.95 19.91
N GLU A 90 3.42 13.93 20.70
CA GLU A 90 4.85 14.27 20.80
C GLU A 90 5.68 13.06 21.22
N GLY A 91 6.87 12.93 20.65
CA GLY A 91 7.80 11.85 20.90
C GLY A 91 7.69 10.67 19.93
N ASN A 92 6.53 10.46 19.29
CA ASN A 92 6.42 9.47 18.22
C ASN A 92 7.26 9.86 16.99
N SER A 93 7.68 8.87 16.22
CA SER A 93 8.46 9.07 14.99
C SER A 93 7.93 8.17 13.86
N PHE A 94 7.71 8.77 12.71
CA PHE A 94 7.28 8.06 11.50
C PHE A 94 8.17 8.44 10.33
N THR A 95 8.47 7.44 9.48
CA THR A 95 9.17 7.69 8.21
C THR A 95 8.28 7.23 7.07
N PHE A 96 7.84 8.16 6.24
CA PHE A 96 7.18 7.82 4.98
C PHE A 96 8.22 7.34 3.98
N VAL A 97 7.95 6.22 3.35
CA VAL A 97 8.76 5.63 2.28
C VAL A 97 7.92 5.54 1.03
N SER A 98 8.35 6.22 -0.03
CA SER A 98 7.64 6.27 -1.31
C SER A 98 8.61 6.20 -2.48
N ALA A 99 8.11 5.78 -3.65
CA ALA A 99 8.86 5.99 -4.88
C ALA A 99 8.91 7.49 -5.21
N GLY A 100 10.08 7.97 -5.65
CA GLY A 100 10.24 9.35 -6.09
C GLY A 100 9.38 9.64 -7.32
N GLN A 101 8.60 10.71 -7.26
CA GLN A 101 7.76 11.19 -8.38
C GLN A 101 8.36 12.47 -8.96
N THR A 102 8.32 12.59 -10.30
CA THR A 102 8.81 13.81 -10.95
C THR A 102 7.90 15.00 -10.65
N GLY A 103 8.45 16.03 -10.02
CA GLY A 103 7.81 17.34 -9.86
C GLY A 103 6.90 17.50 -8.63
N VAL A 104 6.67 16.44 -7.83
CA VAL A 104 5.91 16.52 -6.57
C VAL A 104 6.44 15.51 -5.55
N SER A 105 6.72 15.95 -4.33
CA SER A 105 7.16 15.06 -3.26
C SER A 105 5.96 14.45 -2.52
N ILE A 106 6.19 13.32 -1.83
CA ILE A 106 5.17 12.75 -0.93
C ILE A 106 4.79 13.74 0.18
N GLN A 107 5.73 14.55 0.64
CA GLN A 107 5.46 15.60 1.61
C GLN A 107 4.47 16.63 1.06
N ASP A 108 4.62 17.09 -0.18
CA ASP A 108 3.71 18.05 -0.80
C ASP A 108 2.30 17.47 -0.93
N ILE A 109 2.20 16.21 -1.33
CA ILE A 109 0.92 15.50 -1.48
C ILE A 109 0.19 15.41 -0.12
N LEU A 110 0.88 14.97 0.92
CA LEU A 110 0.29 14.82 2.26
C LEU A 110 -0.03 16.17 2.89
N SER A 111 0.86 17.17 2.75
CA SER A 111 0.60 18.53 3.23
C SER A 111 -0.62 19.15 2.54
N GLY A 112 -0.88 18.81 1.29
CA GLY A 112 -2.06 19.25 0.54
C GLY A 112 -3.39 18.81 1.18
N GLN A 113 -3.40 17.71 1.96
CA GLN A 113 -4.59 17.27 2.70
C GLN A 113 -4.87 18.14 3.94
N HIS A 114 -3.85 18.79 4.48
CA HIS A 114 -3.85 19.57 5.71
C HIS A 114 -3.95 21.08 5.47
N ASN A 115 -4.56 21.51 4.39
CA ASN A 115 -4.83 22.93 4.15
C ASN A 115 -6.14 23.37 4.80
N ASP A 116 -6.24 24.65 5.14
CA ASP A 116 -7.38 25.24 5.89
C ASP A 116 -8.75 24.99 5.24
N LEU A 117 -8.81 24.69 3.95
CA LEU A 117 -10.05 24.39 3.24
C LEU A 117 -10.54 22.95 3.45
N HIS A 118 -9.62 22.03 3.75
CA HIS A 118 -9.92 20.61 3.86
C HIS A 118 -9.76 20.08 5.29
N PHE A 119 -8.72 20.53 6.00
CA PHE A 119 -8.43 20.09 7.35
C PHE A 119 -7.74 21.18 8.16
N PRO A 120 -8.26 21.51 9.39
CA PRO A 120 -7.87 22.73 10.12
C PRO A 120 -6.53 22.68 10.83
N VAL A 121 -5.81 21.52 10.81
CA VAL A 121 -4.50 21.37 11.44
C VAL A 121 -3.45 21.33 10.33
N PRO A 122 -2.58 22.35 10.18
CA PRO A 122 -1.48 22.32 9.24
C PRO A 122 -0.56 21.14 9.48
N PHE A 123 -0.01 20.55 8.41
CA PHE A 123 0.82 19.35 8.50
C PHE A 123 2.08 19.59 9.35
N GLU A 124 2.68 20.78 9.26
CA GLU A 124 3.82 21.20 10.06
C GLU A 124 3.54 21.32 11.57
N ASN A 125 2.28 21.34 11.97
CA ASN A 125 1.86 21.39 13.37
C ASN A 125 1.60 20.01 13.98
N LEU A 126 1.87 18.93 13.23
CA LEU A 126 1.86 17.58 13.80
C LEU A 126 2.92 17.46 14.90
N ALA A 127 2.56 16.83 16.02
CA ALA A 127 3.44 16.75 17.18
C ALA A 127 4.51 15.65 17.06
N ALA A 128 4.24 14.61 16.28
CA ALA A 128 5.20 13.55 15.99
C ALA A 128 6.29 14.03 15.04
N LYS A 129 7.46 13.40 15.11
CA LYS A 129 8.50 13.58 14.11
C LYS A 129 8.12 12.83 12.84
N ILE A 130 8.03 13.54 11.70
CA ILE A 130 7.75 12.97 10.39
C ILE A 130 8.97 13.14 9.50
N ASP A 131 9.54 12.03 9.06
CA ASP A 131 10.65 11.98 8.10
C ASP A 131 10.13 11.41 6.75
N TYR A 132 10.84 11.70 5.67
CA TYR A 132 10.52 11.22 4.32
C TYR A 132 11.74 10.58 3.70
N GLN A 133 11.55 9.43 3.07
CA GLN A 133 12.58 8.72 2.33
C GLN A 133 12.03 8.32 0.97
N GLU A 134 12.64 8.84 -0.09
CA GLU A 134 12.36 8.42 -1.45
C GLU A 134 13.34 7.32 -1.88
N PHE A 135 12.88 6.42 -2.74
CA PHE A 135 13.67 5.35 -3.31
C PHE A 135 13.46 5.25 -4.83
N SER A 136 14.42 4.64 -5.52
CA SER A 136 14.26 4.22 -6.91
C SER A 136 13.64 2.83 -6.98
N ILE A 137 12.67 2.63 -7.86
CA ILE A 137 12.01 1.32 -8.02
C ILE A 137 13.05 0.25 -8.38
N GLY A 138 12.95 -0.90 -7.73
CA GLY A 138 13.93 -1.99 -7.83
C GLY A 138 15.05 -1.92 -6.78
N GLU A 139 15.16 -0.82 -6.05
CA GLU A 139 16.07 -0.73 -4.92
C GLU A 139 15.61 -1.62 -3.76
N THR A 140 16.59 -2.05 -2.98
CA THR A 140 16.37 -2.75 -1.71
C THR A 140 16.80 -1.85 -0.57
N MET A 141 15.97 -1.74 0.45
CA MET A 141 16.27 -1.01 1.67
C MET A 141 16.09 -1.88 2.91
N THR A 142 16.71 -1.47 4.02
CA THR A 142 16.54 -2.16 5.30
C THR A 142 16.03 -1.16 6.34
N PHE A 143 15.03 -1.58 7.11
CA PHE A 143 14.51 -0.82 8.23
C PHE A 143 14.34 -1.76 9.43
N GLY A 144 15.06 -1.49 10.52
CA GLY A 144 15.13 -2.40 11.64
C GLY A 144 15.65 -3.77 11.22
N ASP A 145 14.87 -4.81 11.46
CA ASP A 145 15.12 -6.20 11.06
C ASP A 145 14.38 -6.62 9.77
N ALA A 146 13.68 -5.69 9.12
CA ALA A 146 12.98 -5.92 7.86
C ALA A 146 13.80 -5.45 6.65
N ARG A 147 13.87 -6.30 5.62
CA ARG A 147 14.41 -5.97 4.30
C ARG A 147 13.24 -5.75 3.34
N LEU A 148 13.27 -4.65 2.60
CA LEU A 148 12.22 -4.23 1.70
C LEU A 148 12.74 -4.21 0.25
N GLY A 149 12.03 -4.90 -0.64
CA GLY A 149 12.19 -4.79 -2.09
C GLY A 149 10.98 -4.11 -2.72
N THR A 150 11.14 -3.49 -3.89
CA THR A 150 10.10 -2.73 -4.55
C THR A 150 9.93 -3.12 -6.01
N PHE A 151 8.69 -3.01 -6.53
CA PHE A 151 8.36 -3.30 -7.92
C PHE A 151 7.26 -2.38 -8.42
N GLN A 152 7.39 -1.84 -9.64
CA GLN A 152 6.36 -0.99 -10.23
C GLN A 152 5.15 -1.81 -10.71
N LEU A 153 3.97 -1.37 -10.31
CA LEU A 153 2.71 -2.00 -10.68
C LEU A 153 2.05 -1.32 -11.89
N ASN A 154 1.18 -2.07 -12.54
CA ASN A 154 0.38 -1.60 -13.69
C ASN A 154 -0.92 -0.95 -13.20
N HIS A 155 -0.82 0.28 -12.70
CA HIS A 155 -1.95 1.07 -12.20
C HIS A 155 -1.76 2.55 -12.59
N PRO A 156 -2.83 3.34 -12.80
CA PRO A 156 -2.70 4.76 -13.09
C PRO A 156 -1.91 5.51 -12.01
N GLY A 157 -0.99 6.36 -12.43
CA GLY A 157 -0.02 6.99 -11.54
C GLY A 157 1.16 6.07 -11.21
N LEU A 158 2.01 6.52 -10.29
CA LEU A 158 3.13 5.72 -9.81
C LEU A 158 2.69 4.82 -8.65
N THR A 159 2.53 3.53 -8.93
CA THR A 159 2.09 2.53 -7.96
C THR A 159 3.18 1.48 -7.74
N VAL A 160 3.42 1.10 -6.49
CA VAL A 160 4.53 0.25 -6.08
C VAL A 160 4.06 -0.90 -5.19
N ALA A 161 4.50 -2.11 -5.53
CA ALA A 161 4.45 -3.27 -4.65
C ALA A 161 5.66 -3.33 -3.72
N TYR A 162 5.48 -3.92 -2.55
CA TYR A 162 6.55 -4.17 -1.59
C TYR A 162 6.72 -5.66 -1.30
N ARG A 163 7.97 -6.13 -1.32
CA ARG A 163 8.38 -7.42 -0.79
C ARG A 163 9.07 -7.19 0.54
N ILE A 164 8.55 -7.76 1.61
CA ILE A 164 9.02 -7.60 2.98
C ILE A 164 9.58 -8.93 3.45
N GLU A 165 10.84 -8.93 3.85
CA GLU A 165 11.55 -10.11 4.35
C GLU A 165 12.00 -9.86 5.79
N ALA A 166 11.52 -10.67 6.73
CA ALA A 166 11.88 -10.64 8.15
C ALA A 166 11.55 -12.00 8.80
N ASP A 167 12.18 -12.33 9.92
CA ASP A 167 11.90 -13.53 10.72
C ASP A 167 12.02 -14.84 9.92
N GLY A 168 12.88 -14.88 8.87
CA GLY A 168 12.97 -16.02 7.96
C GLY A 168 11.71 -16.26 7.12
N ARG A 169 10.86 -15.26 6.97
CA ARG A 169 9.62 -15.24 6.20
C ARG A 169 9.61 -14.11 5.19
N SER A 170 8.73 -14.23 4.19
CA SER A 170 8.53 -13.19 3.18
C SER A 170 7.04 -12.94 2.90
N CYS A 171 6.70 -11.65 2.77
CA CYS A 171 5.37 -11.19 2.40
C CYS A 171 5.49 -10.23 1.21
N VAL A 172 4.71 -10.45 0.16
CA VAL A 172 4.58 -9.50 -0.96
C VAL A 172 3.20 -8.85 -0.88
N ILE A 173 3.17 -7.52 -1.00
CA ILE A 173 1.95 -6.73 -0.98
C ILE A 173 1.81 -5.99 -2.30
N ILE A 174 0.76 -6.33 -3.04
CA ILE A 174 0.31 -5.71 -4.29
C ILE A 174 -1.07 -5.12 -4.03
N THR A 175 -1.15 -3.82 -3.85
CA THR A 175 -2.43 -3.16 -3.51
C THR A 175 -3.31 -2.99 -4.75
N ASP A 176 -2.89 -2.15 -5.70
CA ASP A 176 -3.67 -1.83 -6.89
C ASP A 176 -2.88 -2.17 -8.15
N THR A 177 -3.42 -3.04 -8.99
CA THR A 177 -2.80 -3.42 -10.25
C THR A 177 -3.83 -3.90 -11.27
N ALA A 178 -3.67 -3.47 -12.52
CA ALA A 178 -4.48 -3.93 -13.63
C ALA A 178 -3.87 -5.16 -14.31
N ARG A 179 -4.71 -5.84 -15.09
CA ARG A 179 -4.25 -6.78 -16.11
C ARG A 179 -3.36 -6.07 -17.13
N ILE A 180 -2.26 -6.68 -17.53
CA ILE A 180 -1.27 -6.02 -18.41
C ILE A 180 -1.81 -5.74 -19.80
N HIS A 181 -2.73 -6.56 -20.29
CA HIS A 181 -3.37 -6.35 -21.59
C HIS A 181 -4.42 -5.23 -21.60
N ALA A 182 -4.83 -4.75 -20.42
CA ALA A 182 -5.94 -3.83 -20.27
C ALA A 182 -5.54 -2.42 -19.88
N SER A 183 -4.32 -2.19 -19.43
CA SER A 183 -3.89 -0.87 -19.00
C SER A 183 -2.38 -0.67 -19.12
N ARG A 184 -1.95 0.54 -18.92
CA ARG A 184 -0.64 1.08 -19.33
C ARG A 184 0.16 1.49 -18.14
N LEU A 185 1.43 1.11 -18.09
CA LEU A 185 2.35 1.60 -17.09
C LEU A 185 2.55 3.12 -17.23
N GLY A 186 2.14 3.85 -16.23
CA GLY A 186 2.79 5.11 -15.85
C GLY A 186 2.17 6.43 -16.24
N ASP A 187 1.22 6.53 -17.20
CA ASP A 187 0.70 7.84 -17.58
C ASP A 187 -0.82 8.07 -17.44
N GLY A 188 -1.55 7.04 -17.03
CA GLY A 188 -2.99 7.15 -16.72
C GLY A 188 -3.92 7.66 -17.84
N MET A 189 -3.40 8.06 -18.99
CA MET A 189 -4.10 8.88 -19.98
C MET A 189 -3.83 8.49 -21.43
N GLY A 190 -3.61 7.25 -21.73
CA GLY A 190 -3.76 6.91 -23.10
C GLY A 190 -2.51 6.65 -23.96
N GLY A 191 -1.43 6.09 -23.44
CA GLY A 191 -0.30 5.54 -24.22
C GLY A 191 -0.74 4.38 -25.15
N PRO A 192 0.08 3.92 -26.09
CA PRO A 192 -0.23 2.75 -26.90
C PRO A 192 -0.39 1.49 -26.05
N GLU A 193 -1.28 0.58 -26.45
CA GLU A 193 -1.38 -0.72 -25.79
C GLU A 193 0.00 -1.39 -25.73
N PRO A 194 0.37 -2.02 -24.58
CA PRO A 194 1.63 -2.73 -24.49
C PRO A 194 1.65 -3.84 -25.52
N ASP A 195 2.77 -3.97 -26.24
CA ASP A 195 2.93 -5.10 -27.15
C ASP A 195 3.00 -6.43 -26.36
N ALA A 196 2.73 -7.54 -27.05
CA ALA A 196 2.73 -8.86 -26.43
C ALA A 196 4.08 -9.21 -25.79
N ALA A 197 5.18 -8.71 -26.33
CA ALA A 197 6.52 -8.94 -25.78
C ALA A 197 6.73 -8.17 -24.46
N PHE A 198 6.24 -6.93 -24.38
CA PHE A 198 6.25 -6.16 -23.13
C PHE A 198 5.39 -6.84 -22.06
N ALA A 199 4.16 -7.24 -22.42
CA ALA A 199 3.25 -7.93 -21.50
C ALA A 199 3.87 -9.22 -20.94
N ALA A 200 4.56 -10.01 -21.78
CA ALA A 200 5.26 -11.21 -21.36
C ALA A 200 6.40 -10.89 -20.37
N ARG A 201 7.28 -9.94 -20.70
CA ARG A 201 8.39 -9.53 -19.82
C ARG A 201 7.91 -9.01 -18.47
N TYR A 202 6.85 -8.19 -18.46
CA TYR A 202 6.29 -7.69 -17.19
C TYR A 202 5.71 -8.84 -16.36
N THR A 203 4.98 -9.78 -16.99
CA THR A 203 4.44 -10.95 -16.30
C THR A 203 5.54 -11.81 -15.68
N GLU A 204 6.64 -12.02 -16.40
CA GLU A 204 7.81 -12.72 -15.87
C GLU A 204 8.44 -11.96 -14.70
N ALA A 205 8.59 -10.64 -14.81
CA ALA A 205 9.21 -9.82 -13.79
C ALA A 205 8.35 -9.75 -12.50
N VAL A 206 7.03 -9.57 -12.59
CA VAL A 206 6.15 -9.57 -11.40
C VAL A 206 6.09 -10.97 -10.78
N THR A 207 6.11 -12.04 -11.58
CA THR A 207 6.16 -13.41 -11.08
C THR A 207 7.46 -13.65 -10.29
N ALA A 208 8.61 -13.25 -10.84
CA ALA A 208 9.90 -13.35 -10.16
C ALA A 208 9.95 -12.51 -8.86
N PHE A 209 9.34 -11.31 -8.86
CA PHE A 209 9.24 -10.49 -7.66
C PHE A 209 8.42 -11.17 -6.54
N CYS A 210 7.40 -11.92 -6.90
CA CYS A 210 6.55 -12.67 -5.98
C CYS A 210 7.11 -14.05 -5.62
N GLU A 211 8.15 -14.55 -6.33
CA GLU A 211 8.60 -15.94 -6.24
C GLU A 211 8.87 -16.38 -4.80
N GLY A 212 8.27 -17.51 -4.43
CA GLY A 212 8.49 -18.20 -3.17
C GLY A 212 8.07 -17.42 -1.92
N ALA A 213 7.31 -16.32 -2.03
CA ALA A 213 6.82 -15.62 -0.86
C ALA A 213 5.92 -16.53 0.00
N ASP A 214 6.07 -16.43 1.33
CA ASP A 214 5.21 -17.18 2.26
C ASP A 214 3.77 -16.66 2.22
N LEU A 215 3.58 -15.36 1.96
CA LEU A 215 2.28 -14.72 1.77
C LEU A 215 2.33 -13.74 0.61
N LEU A 216 1.40 -13.87 -0.34
CA LEU A 216 1.06 -12.85 -1.32
C LEU A 216 -0.26 -12.18 -0.90
N VAL A 217 -0.26 -10.86 -0.74
CA VAL A 217 -1.45 -10.02 -0.64
C VAL A 217 -1.63 -9.33 -1.99
N HIS A 218 -2.79 -9.45 -2.61
CA HIS A 218 -2.98 -9.01 -3.99
C HIS A 218 -4.34 -8.33 -4.18
N ASP A 219 -4.37 -7.31 -5.04
CA ASP A 219 -5.60 -6.70 -5.55
C ASP A 219 -6.53 -7.78 -6.16
N SER A 220 -7.81 -7.67 -5.82
CA SER A 220 -8.86 -8.52 -6.35
C SER A 220 -10.20 -7.76 -6.34
N HIS A 221 -10.17 -6.54 -6.85
CA HIS A 221 -11.30 -5.62 -6.84
C HIS A 221 -12.54 -6.19 -7.55
N PHE A 222 -12.34 -7.06 -8.52
CA PHE A 222 -13.38 -7.67 -9.35
C PHE A 222 -13.35 -9.19 -9.30
N ILE A 223 -14.44 -9.80 -9.74
CA ILE A 223 -14.46 -11.18 -10.22
C ILE A 223 -14.57 -11.17 -11.75
N ASP A 224 -14.20 -12.25 -12.42
CA ASP A 224 -14.01 -12.27 -13.88
C ASP A 224 -15.21 -11.78 -14.71
N HIS A 225 -16.44 -11.99 -14.24
CA HIS A 225 -17.62 -11.50 -14.96
C HIS A 225 -17.93 -10.01 -14.72
N GLU A 226 -17.38 -9.39 -13.67
CA GLU A 226 -17.61 -7.99 -13.34
C GLU A 226 -16.61 -7.04 -14.01
N ILE A 227 -15.42 -7.55 -14.40
CA ILE A 227 -14.36 -6.72 -14.95
C ILE A 227 -14.62 -6.25 -16.37
N ARG A 228 -15.53 -6.92 -17.09
CA ARG A 228 -15.92 -6.50 -18.44
C ARG A 228 -16.31 -5.02 -18.45
N ASP A 229 -15.80 -4.27 -19.42
CA ASP A 229 -15.98 -2.81 -19.55
C ASP A 229 -15.37 -1.96 -18.42
N LYS A 230 -14.68 -2.58 -17.44
CA LYS A 230 -14.03 -1.89 -16.30
C LYS A 230 -12.51 -2.06 -16.27
N GLU A 231 -11.92 -2.72 -17.25
CA GLU A 231 -10.47 -3.00 -17.32
C GLU A 231 -9.62 -1.73 -17.25
N HIS A 232 -10.16 -0.61 -17.74
CA HIS A 232 -9.53 0.70 -17.68
C HIS A 232 -9.41 1.31 -16.27
N ARG A 233 -10.04 0.70 -15.24
CA ARG A 233 -10.02 1.22 -13.86
C ARG A 233 -8.75 0.88 -13.10
N GLY A 234 -7.86 0.10 -13.68
CA GLY A 234 -6.55 -0.15 -13.06
C GLY A 234 -6.53 -1.29 -12.02
N HIS A 235 -7.51 -2.19 -12.06
CA HIS A 235 -7.62 -3.32 -11.14
C HIS A 235 -7.70 -4.66 -11.86
N CYS A 236 -7.53 -5.74 -11.12
CA CYS A 236 -7.62 -7.11 -11.61
C CYS A 236 -8.70 -7.93 -10.87
N THR A 237 -8.73 -9.22 -11.12
CA THR A 237 -9.70 -10.14 -10.52
C THR A 237 -9.06 -11.07 -9.51
N ALA A 238 -9.89 -11.70 -8.68
CA ALA A 238 -9.46 -12.75 -7.76
C ALA A 238 -8.77 -13.92 -8.49
N GLU A 239 -9.24 -14.24 -9.70
CA GLU A 239 -8.65 -15.27 -10.55
C GLU A 239 -7.27 -14.88 -11.08
N ASP A 240 -7.01 -13.60 -11.33
CA ASP A 240 -5.69 -13.11 -11.71
C ASP A 240 -4.70 -13.21 -10.54
N ALA A 241 -5.13 -12.83 -9.34
CA ALA A 241 -4.37 -13.00 -8.11
C ALA A 241 -3.97 -14.47 -7.89
N GLN A 242 -4.92 -15.39 -8.06
CA GLN A 242 -4.68 -16.83 -7.93
C GLN A 242 -3.66 -17.32 -8.97
N LYS A 243 -3.81 -16.95 -10.24
CA LYS A 243 -2.88 -17.33 -11.31
C LYS A 243 -1.45 -16.85 -11.04
N LEU A 244 -1.28 -15.62 -10.51
CA LEU A 244 0.03 -15.11 -10.14
C LEU A 244 0.61 -15.91 -8.97
N ALA A 245 -0.18 -16.16 -7.92
CA ALA A 245 0.25 -16.94 -6.75
C ALA A 245 0.72 -18.35 -7.13
N GLU A 246 -0.03 -19.03 -8.00
CA GLU A 246 0.32 -20.37 -8.52
C GLU A 246 1.65 -20.35 -9.32
N ARG A 247 1.80 -19.38 -10.23
CA ARG A 247 3.03 -19.21 -11.03
C ARG A 247 4.25 -18.92 -10.17
N ALA A 248 4.09 -18.06 -9.16
CA ALA A 248 5.17 -17.66 -8.27
C ALA A 248 5.46 -18.69 -7.16
N GLY A 249 4.68 -19.76 -7.05
CA GLY A 249 4.87 -20.78 -6.01
C GLY A 249 4.66 -20.26 -4.60
N ASN A 250 3.73 -19.33 -4.42
CA ASN A 250 3.44 -18.75 -3.11
C ASN A 250 2.74 -19.76 -2.20
N ARG A 251 3.05 -19.72 -0.90
CA ARG A 251 2.46 -20.65 0.08
C ARG A 251 1.05 -20.28 0.50
N SER A 252 0.76 -18.98 0.52
CA SER A 252 -0.55 -18.44 0.90
C SER A 252 -0.88 -17.22 0.05
N LEU A 253 -2.16 -17.03 -0.22
CA LEU A 253 -2.72 -15.88 -0.92
C LEU A 253 -3.80 -15.24 -0.06
N ALA A 254 -3.76 -13.90 0.09
CA ALA A 254 -4.86 -13.07 0.58
C ALA A 254 -5.27 -12.08 -0.52
N HIS A 255 -6.54 -12.06 -0.86
CA HIS A 255 -7.08 -11.24 -1.95
C HIS A 255 -8.52 -10.80 -1.65
#